data_e3b5b0a0f0a5ae63b27c0edd2560926a
#
_entry.id   e3b5b0a0f0a5ae63b27c0edd2560926a
#
_cell.length_a   1.000
_cell.length_b   1.000
_cell.length_c   1.000
_cell.angle_alpha   90.00
_cell.angle_beta   90.00
_cell.angle_gamma   90.00
#
_symmetry.space_group_name_H-M   'P 1'
#
loop_
_entity.id
_entity.type
_entity.pdbx_description
1 polymer ?
#
loop_
_entity_poly.entity_id
_entity_poly.type
_entity_poly.pdbx_seq_one_letter_code
_entity_poly.pdbx_strand_id
1 'polypeptide(L)'
;MSNGKRHTGLFGVAGILVAALIISGFVIAGNIFQAQGKGVLTIRVIDKPVELDHLNVTIDWVRIQGEDDNWVNLTLKTQPFYFDLLALQNVSETLSETEIPAGNYSMIQMHVLTANATYPDGSTAELTVPSDVIKVLLKPHLNLESGGQVTVLIDLQPDDPNSIAVSHSLNLRPVIKAVVS
;
A
#
# COMPACT_ATOMS: atom_id res chain seq x y z
N MET A 1 4.37 24.45 -85.28
CA MET A 1 3.28 23.85 -84.49
C MET A 1 3.87 22.75 -83.62
N SER A 2 4.11 23.01 -82.40
CA SER A 2 4.65 22.01 -81.44
C SER A 2 3.82 22.02 -80.17
N ASN A 3 3.21 20.89 -79.91
CA ASN A 3 2.32 20.67 -78.76
C ASN A 3 3.13 20.19 -77.56
N GLY A 4 3.43 21.05 -76.61
CA GLY A 4 4.01 20.67 -75.29
C GLY A 4 2.93 20.21 -74.31
N LYS A 5 2.87 18.96 -74.09
CA LYS A 5 2.01 18.39 -72.96
C LYS A 5 2.76 18.59 -71.66
N ARG A 6 2.15 19.36 -70.75
CA ARG A 6 2.59 19.50 -69.32
C ARG A 6 2.18 18.29 -68.56
N HIS A 7 3.12 17.54 -68.04
CA HIS A 7 2.91 16.52 -66.99
C HIS A 7 3.25 17.15 -65.64
N THR A 8 2.30 17.90 -65.08
CA THR A 8 2.39 18.37 -63.68
C THR A 8 1.16 17.90 -62.96
N GLY A 9 1.25 16.97 -62.06
CA GLY A 9 0.11 16.62 -61.21
C GLY A 9 0.15 15.31 -60.43
N LEU A 10 1.20 14.48 -60.59
CA LEU A 10 1.14 13.16 -59.93
C LEU A 10 2.05 13.00 -58.70
N PHE A 11 2.98 13.91 -58.48
CA PHE A 11 3.92 13.80 -57.36
C PHE A 11 3.42 14.50 -56.09
N GLY A 12 2.44 15.39 -56.17
CA GLY A 12 1.93 16.15 -55.04
C GLY A 12 1.01 15.34 -54.09
N VAL A 13 0.24 14.40 -54.68
CA VAL A 13 -0.76 13.65 -53.90
C VAL A 13 -0.12 12.49 -53.14
N ALA A 14 0.91 11.85 -53.69
CA ALA A 14 1.60 10.74 -53.02
C ALA A 14 2.41 11.21 -51.80
N GLY A 15 3.02 12.42 -51.90
CA GLY A 15 3.79 12.99 -50.78
C GLY A 15 2.95 13.35 -49.58
N ILE A 16 1.73 13.85 -49.80
CA ILE A 16 0.80 14.21 -48.71
C ILE A 16 0.25 12.97 -47.99
N LEU A 17 -0.03 11.90 -48.74
CA LEU A 17 -0.53 10.64 -48.13
C LEU A 17 0.55 9.93 -47.29
N VAL A 18 1.83 9.98 -47.70
CA VAL A 18 2.93 9.41 -46.90
C VAL A 18 3.18 10.23 -45.63
N ALA A 19 3.10 11.56 -45.70
CA ALA A 19 3.22 12.40 -44.52
C ALA A 19 2.06 12.21 -43.51
N ALA A 20 0.83 12.03 -44.01
CA ALA A 20 -0.34 11.76 -43.14
C ALA A 20 -0.24 10.40 -42.43
N LEU A 21 0.33 9.38 -43.08
CA LEU A 21 0.54 8.05 -42.46
C LEU A 21 1.65 8.08 -41.40
N ILE A 22 2.69 8.88 -41.56
CA ILE A 22 3.77 9.04 -40.58
C ILE A 22 3.22 9.78 -39.32
N ILE A 23 2.42 10.82 -39.52
CA ILE A 23 1.83 11.58 -38.39
C ILE A 23 0.82 10.73 -37.63
N SER A 24 -0.02 9.94 -38.28
CA SER A 24 -0.95 9.05 -37.62
C SER A 24 -0.26 7.89 -36.91
N GLY A 25 0.86 7.40 -37.43
CA GLY A 25 1.68 6.38 -36.75
C GLY A 25 2.35 6.90 -35.47
N PHE A 26 2.77 8.15 -35.43
CA PHE A 26 3.39 8.75 -34.26
C PHE A 26 2.36 9.03 -33.12
N VAL A 27 1.13 9.38 -33.46
CA VAL A 27 0.07 9.63 -32.50
C VAL A 27 -0.38 8.32 -31.82
N ILE A 28 -0.36 7.19 -32.54
CA ILE A 28 -0.71 5.88 -31.98
C ILE A 28 0.43 5.34 -31.09
N ALA A 29 1.69 5.60 -31.41
CA ALA A 29 2.83 5.17 -30.60
C ALA A 29 2.99 5.99 -29.29
N GLY A 30 2.50 7.24 -29.26
CA GLY A 30 2.58 8.12 -28.08
C GLY A 30 1.60 7.76 -26.96
N ASN A 31 0.55 6.98 -27.24
CA ASN A 31 -0.47 6.62 -26.24
C ASN A 31 -0.23 5.26 -25.58
N ILE A 32 0.88 4.57 -25.84
CA ILE A 32 1.19 3.27 -25.23
C ILE A 32 1.81 3.43 -23.83
N PHE A 33 2.31 4.60 -23.48
CA PHE A 33 2.66 4.94 -22.11
C PHE A 33 1.42 5.49 -21.38
N GLN A 34 0.43 4.64 -21.12
CA GLN A 34 -0.57 4.99 -20.14
C GLN A 34 0.16 5.12 -18.80
N ALA A 35 0.31 6.33 -18.32
CA ALA A 35 0.71 6.54 -16.94
C ALA A 35 -0.28 5.74 -16.08
N GLN A 36 0.23 4.74 -15.35
CA GLN A 36 -0.56 3.92 -14.46
C GLN A 36 -1.29 4.87 -13.52
N GLY A 37 -2.62 4.90 -13.58
CA GLY A 37 -3.43 5.79 -12.74
C GLY A 37 -3.12 5.52 -11.28
N LYS A 38 -3.46 6.47 -10.41
CA LYS A 38 -3.30 6.31 -8.97
C LYS A 38 -4.65 6.23 -8.29
N GLY A 39 -4.68 5.61 -7.12
CA GLY A 39 -5.81 5.61 -6.21
C GLY A 39 -5.36 5.87 -4.78
N VAL A 40 -6.29 6.10 -3.86
CA VAL A 40 -6.02 6.35 -2.45
C VAL A 40 -6.16 5.07 -1.66
N LEU A 41 -5.11 4.70 -0.93
CA LEU A 41 -5.08 3.61 0.03
C LEU A 41 -5.09 4.19 1.44
N THR A 42 -6.10 3.81 2.24
CA THR A 42 -6.18 4.11 3.66
C THR A 42 -5.92 2.84 4.47
N ILE A 43 -5.00 2.88 5.42
CA ILE A 43 -4.73 1.80 6.37
C ILE A 43 -5.21 2.24 7.75
N ARG A 44 -6.05 1.43 8.36
CA ARG A 44 -6.55 1.61 9.71
C ARG A 44 -6.19 0.41 10.57
N VAL A 45 -5.92 0.65 11.85
CA VAL A 45 -5.63 -0.36 12.85
C VAL A 45 -6.73 -0.41 13.90
N ILE A 46 -7.03 -1.60 14.40
CA ILE A 46 -7.99 -1.89 15.47
C ILE A 46 -7.46 -3.04 16.31
N ASP A 47 -7.94 -3.18 17.53
CA ASP A 47 -7.56 -4.26 18.45
C ASP A 47 -8.74 -4.88 19.18
N LYS A 48 -8.48 -6.03 19.85
CA LYS A 48 -9.35 -6.70 20.81
C LYS A 48 -8.74 -6.72 22.21
N PRO A 49 -9.60 -6.83 23.27
CA PRO A 49 -9.14 -6.80 24.65
C PRO A 49 -8.17 -7.93 24.98
N VAL A 50 -7.10 -7.62 25.71
CA VAL A 50 -6.21 -8.53 26.41
C VAL A 50 -6.05 -8.11 27.87
N GLU A 51 -5.53 -8.97 28.75
CA GLU A 51 -5.31 -8.69 30.17
C GLU A 51 -4.03 -7.84 30.39
N LEU A 52 -3.98 -6.67 29.78
CA LEU A 52 -2.94 -5.65 29.95
C LEU A 52 -3.61 -4.32 30.22
N ASP A 53 -2.94 -3.40 30.89
CA ASP A 53 -3.39 -2.02 31.04
C ASP A 53 -3.05 -1.19 29.78
N HIS A 54 -1.85 -1.38 29.23
CA HIS A 54 -1.42 -0.72 27.99
C HIS A 54 -0.56 -1.65 27.13
N LEU A 55 -0.68 -1.49 25.82
CA LEU A 55 0.23 -2.06 24.83
C LEU A 55 0.64 -0.99 23.83
N ASN A 56 1.71 -0.29 24.16
CA ASN A 56 2.23 0.82 23.39
C ASN A 56 3.12 0.33 22.24
N VAL A 57 2.76 0.67 21.01
CA VAL A 57 3.49 0.30 19.80
C VAL A 57 3.90 1.54 19.04
N THR A 58 5.12 1.54 18.55
CA THR A 58 5.65 2.61 17.67
C THR A 58 6.01 2.04 16.32
N ILE A 59 5.43 2.59 15.25
CA ILE A 59 5.69 2.24 13.85
C ILE A 59 6.46 3.39 13.20
N ASP A 60 7.57 3.10 12.53
CA ASP A 60 8.38 4.12 11.86
C ASP A 60 8.27 4.08 10.33
N TRP A 61 7.91 2.93 9.73
CA TRP A 61 7.55 2.85 8.33
C TRP A 61 6.51 1.77 8.03
N VAL A 62 5.74 2.02 6.96
CA VAL A 62 4.78 1.07 6.39
C VAL A 62 4.99 1.02 4.89
N ARG A 63 4.89 -0.17 4.30
CA ARG A 63 4.97 -0.38 2.86
C ARG A 63 4.00 -1.47 2.40
N ILE A 64 3.60 -1.40 1.14
CA ILE A 64 2.73 -2.38 0.51
C ILE A 64 3.42 -3.01 -0.70
N GLN A 65 3.25 -4.32 -0.88
CA GLN A 65 3.81 -5.09 -1.98
C GLN A 65 2.78 -5.18 -3.11
N GLY A 66 3.15 -4.66 -4.28
CA GLY A 66 2.42 -4.81 -5.53
C GLY A 66 2.83 -6.07 -6.29
N GLU A 67 2.39 -6.19 -7.52
CA GLU A 67 2.84 -7.21 -8.47
C GLU A 67 4.34 -7.04 -8.74
N ASP A 68 4.99 -8.12 -9.22
CA ASP A 68 6.43 -8.17 -9.53
C ASP A 68 7.34 -7.81 -8.34
N ASP A 69 6.90 -8.09 -7.11
CA ASP A 69 7.63 -7.81 -5.86
C ASP A 69 7.98 -6.33 -5.65
N ASN A 70 7.35 -5.42 -6.36
CA ASN A 70 7.53 -3.99 -6.19
C ASN A 70 6.94 -3.51 -4.86
N TRP A 71 7.73 -2.73 -4.11
CA TRP A 71 7.31 -2.16 -2.84
C TRP A 71 7.01 -0.67 -2.97
N VAL A 72 5.87 -0.25 -2.43
CA VAL A 72 5.48 1.16 -2.33
C VAL A 72 5.49 1.56 -0.86
N ASN A 73 6.29 2.56 -0.51
CA ASN A 73 6.29 3.12 0.85
C ASN A 73 5.04 3.98 1.03
N LEU A 74 4.42 3.85 2.19
CA LEU A 74 3.22 4.59 2.56
C LEU A 74 3.58 5.70 3.54
N THR A 75 2.91 6.85 3.41
CA THR A 75 3.11 7.98 4.31
C THR A 75 2.35 7.76 5.61
N LEU A 76 3.05 7.71 6.73
CA LEU A 76 2.44 7.66 8.05
C LEU A 76 1.77 8.98 8.40
N LYS A 77 0.68 8.94 9.15
CA LYS A 77 -0.04 10.14 9.61
C LYS A 77 0.81 11.01 10.55
N THR A 78 1.63 10.36 11.36
CA THR A 78 2.71 10.97 12.17
C THR A 78 3.96 10.11 12.02
N GLN A 79 5.15 10.69 12.17
CA GLN A 79 6.39 9.92 12.03
C GLN A 79 7.34 10.18 13.20
N PRO A 80 7.59 9.16 14.03
CA PRO A 80 6.96 7.83 14.02
C PRO A 80 5.48 7.89 14.43
N PHE A 81 4.74 6.83 14.11
CA PHE A 81 3.35 6.66 14.53
C PHE A 81 3.33 5.86 15.84
N TYR A 82 2.82 6.49 16.88
CA TYR A 82 2.69 5.91 18.22
C TYR A 82 1.21 5.70 18.56
N PHE A 83 0.86 4.55 19.09
CA PHE A 83 -0.48 4.24 19.56
C PHE A 83 -0.47 3.22 20.71
N ASP A 84 -1.48 3.33 21.58
CA ASP A 84 -1.80 2.29 22.54
C ASP A 84 -2.81 1.34 21.91
N LEU A 85 -2.39 0.10 21.66
CA LEU A 85 -3.22 -0.88 20.98
C LEU A 85 -4.53 -1.15 21.74
N LEU A 86 -4.48 -1.16 23.09
CA LEU A 86 -5.67 -1.41 23.91
C LEU A 86 -6.67 -0.23 23.90
N ALA A 87 -6.21 0.97 23.62
CA ALA A 87 -7.11 2.12 23.43
C ALA A 87 -7.93 2.02 22.13
N LEU A 88 -7.55 1.13 21.20
CA LEU A 88 -8.24 0.91 19.92
C LEU A 88 -9.36 -0.13 20.01
N GLN A 89 -9.76 -0.57 21.19
CA GLN A 89 -10.89 -1.48 21.38
C GLN A 89 -12.18 -0.87 20.82
N ASN A 90 -12.75 -1.50 19.79
CA ASN A 90 -13.95 -1.02 19.07
C ASN A 90 -13.80 0.35 18.39
N VAL A 91 -12.60 0.91 18.34
CA VAL A 91 -12.26 2.16 17.65
C VAL A 91 -11.08 1.90 16.74
N SER A 92 -11.12 2.35 15.51
CA SER A 92 -9.98 2.23 14.60
C SER A 92 -9.28 3.57 14.42
N GLU A 93 -7.95 3.54 14.36
CA GLU A 93 -7.14 4.72 14.07
C GLU A 93 -6.52 4.62 12.67
N THR A 94 -6.40 5.75 11.98
CA THR A 94 -5.79 5.80 10.66
C THR A 94 -4.27 5.89 10.79
N LEU A 95 -3.59 4.83 10.38
CA LEU A 95 -2.13 4.73 10.34
C LEU A 95 -1.55 5.47 9.14
N SER A 96 -2.17 5.32 7.98
CA SER A 96 -1.71 5.88 6.71
C SER A 96 -2.88 6.18 5.78
N GLU A 97 -2.74 7.26 5.02
CA GLU A 97 -3.58 7.59 3.87
C GLU A 97 -2.65 8.10 2.77
N THR A 98 -2.48 7.33 1.70
CA THR A 98 -1.45 7.57 0.69
C THR A 98 -1.99 7.31 -0.70
N GLU A 99 -1.70 8.21 -1.63
CA GLU A 99 -1.94 8.01 -3.05
C GLU A 99 -0.85 7.10 -3.63
N ILE A 100 -1.25 5.93 -4.16
CA ILE A 100 -0.35 4.92 -4.71
C ILE A 100 -0.78 4.52 -6.14
N PRO A 101 0.09 3.90 -6.95
CA PRO A 101 -0.30 3.40 -8.27
C PRO A 101 -1.51 2.48 -8.20
N ALA A 102 -2.39 2.54 -9.19
CA ALA A 102 -3.45 1.56 -9.35
C ALA A 102 -2.85 0.19 -9.68
N GLY A 103 -3.42 -0.88 -9.13
CA GLY A 103 -2.89 -2.24 -9.32
C GLY A 103 -3.34 -3.22 -8.26
N ASN A 104 -2.74 -4.41 -8.30
CA ASN A 104 -3.00 -5.47 -7.33
C ASN A 104 -1.90 -5.50 -6.26
N TYR A 105 -2.31 -5.67 -5.02
CA TYR A 105 -1.43 -5.69 -3.87
C TYR A 105 -1.69 -6.93 -3.01
N SER A 106 -0.63 -7.54 -2.49
CA SER A 106 -0.67 -8.84 -1.83
C SER A 106 -0.33 -8.81 -0.35
N MET A 107 0.49 -7.85 0.09
CA MET A 107 1.01 -7.82 1.45
C MET A 107 1.31 -6.40 1.92
N ILE A 108 1.03 -6.12 3.20
CA ILE A 108 1.48 -4.92 3.90
C ILE A 108 2.58 -5.33 4.89
N GLN A 109 3.60 -4.50 5.04
CA GLN A 109 4.62 -4.62 6.07
C GLN A 109 4.66 -3.34 6.90
N MET A 110 4.73 -3.52 8.23
CA MET A 110 4.88 -2.44 9.20
C MET A 110 6.11 -2.73 10.05
N HIS A 111 7.03 -1.79 10.14
CA HIS A 111 8.20 -1.93 10.99
C HIS A 111 7.90 -1.37 12.38
N VAL A 112 8.16 -2.19 13.39
CA VAL A 112 7.94 -1.86 14.80
C VAL A 112 9.27 -1.39 15.38
N LEU A 113 9.32 -0.12 15.71
CA LEU A 113 10.47 0.48 16.34
C LEU A 113 10.56 0.08 17.83
N THR A 114 9.40 0.11 18.53
CA THR A 114 9.28 -0.32 19.93
C THR A 114 7.91 -0.92 20.20
N ALA A 115 7.85 -1.87 21.13
CA ALA A 115 6.61 -2.39 21.67
C ALA A 115 6.76 -2.60 23.18
N ASN A 116 5.88 -1.99 23.99
CA ASN A 116 5.95 -2.01 25.47
C ASN A 116 4.59 -2.38 26.05
N ALA A 117 4.57 -3.40 26.88
CA ALA A 117 3.40 -3.81 27.66
C ALA A 117 3.44 -3.21 29.06
N THR A 118 2.27 -2.80 29.57
CA THR A 118 2.06 -2.48 31.00
C THR A 118 1.04 -3.45 31.56
N TYR A 119 1.39 -4.14 32.63
CA TYR A 119 0.55 -5.11 33.31
C TYR A 119 -0.32 -4.47 34.39
N PRO A 120 -1.41 -5.12 34.84
CA PRO A 120 -2.29 -4.59 35.90
C PRO A 120 -1.61 -4.37 37.26
N ASP A 121 -0.46 -4.99 37.51
CA ASP A 121 0.35 -4.76 38.72
C ASP A 121 1.28 -3.53 38.61
N GLY A 122 1.22 -2.81 37.47
CA GLY A 122 2.06 -1.66 37.14
C GLY A 122 3.44 -2.01 36.63
N SER A 123 3.79 -3.28 36.50
CA SER A 123 5.05 -3.69 35.89
C SER A 123 5.04 -3.43 34.36
N THR A 124 6.20 -3.18 33.79
CA THR A 124 6.36 -2.94 32.36
C THR A 124 7.36 -3.92 31.75
N ALA A 125 7.14 -4.27 30.48
CA ALA A 125 8.04 -5.12 29.71
C ALA A 125 8.17 -4.62 28.28
N GLU A 126 9.40 -4.62 27.77
CA GLU A 126 9.66 -4.44 26.34
C GLU A 126 9.41 -5.77 25.62
N LEU A 127 8.66 -5.71 24.53
CA LEU A 127 8.29 -6.87 23.73
C LEU A 127 9.15 -6.94 22.46
N THR A 128 9.59 -8.12 22.11
CA THR A 128 10.31 -8.38 20.86
C THR A 128 9.33 -8.75 19.76
N VAL A 129 9.38 -8.03 18.65
CA VAL A 129 8.68 -8.40 17.42
C VAL A 129 9.66 -9.18 16.53
N PRO A 130 9.37 -10.44 16.17
CA PRO A 130 10.27 -11.20 15.31
C PRO A 130 10.57 -10.44 14.01
N SER A 131 11.85 -10.22 13.72
CA SER A 131 12.34 -9.45 12.56
C SER A 131 11.96 -7.97 12.57
N ASP A 132 11.45 -7.44 13.69
CA ASP A 132 10.95 -6.06 13.84
C ASP A 132 9.89 -5.65 12.79
N VAL A 133 9.31 -6.63 12.07
CA VAL A 133 8.35 -6.39 11.00
C VAL A 133 7.11 -7.25 11.17
N ILE A 134 5.97 -6.58 11.25
CA ILE A 134 4.65 -7.20 11.16
C ILE A 134 4.27 -7.34 9.69
N LYS A 135 3.91 -8.57 9.25
CA LYS A 135 3.51 -8.89 7.88
C LYS A 135 2.02 -9.21 7.82
N VAL A 136 1.29 -8.48 7.01
CA VAL A 136 -0.17 -8.61 6.82
C VAL A 136 -0.43 -9.10 5.40
N LEU A 137 -0.87 -10.36 5.26
CA LEU A 137 -1.25 -10.90 3.97
C LEU A 137 -2.66 -10.44 3.60
N LEU A 138 -2.81 -9.89 2.41
CA LEU A 138 -4.11 -9.47 1.87
C LEU A 138 -4.76 -10.65 1.12
N LYS A 139 -5.85 -11.17 1.66
CA LYS A 139 -6.59 -12.30 1.09
C LYS A 139 -8.10 -12.00 1.10
N PRO A 140 -8.73 -11.82 -0.09
CA PRO A 140 -8.12 -11.78 -1.43
C PRO A 140 -7.13 -10.63 -1.59
N HIS A 141 -6.34 -10.63 -2.66
CA HIS A 141 -5.48 -9.50 -3.01
C HIS A 141 -6.31 -8.24 -3.13
N LEU A 142 -5.76 -7.12 -2.68
CA LEU A 142 -6.38 -5.82 -2.85
C LEU A 142 -6.21 -5.38 -4.30
N ASN A 143 -7.31 -5.01 -4.94
CA ASN A 143 -7.31 -4.35 -6.25
C ASN A 143 -7.63 -2.87 -6.06
N LEU A 144 -6.71 -1.99 -6.41
CA LEU A 144 -6.89 -0.54 -6.40
C LEU A 144 -7.06 -0.03 -7.82
N GLU A 145 -8.23 0.45 -8.15
CA GLU A 145 -8.52 1.04 -9.46
C GLU A 145 -7.98 2.47 -9.57
N SER A 146 -7.75 2.94 -10.81
CA SER A 146 -7.37 4.32 -11.06
C SER A 146 -8.47 5.29 -10.62
N GLY A 147 -8.13 6.25 -9.75
CA GLY A 147 -9.09 7.17 -9.12
C GLY A 147 -9.91 6.52 -8.01
N GLY A 148 -9.71 5.25 -7.74
CA GLY A 148 -10.41 4.51 -6.68
C GLY A 148 -9.91 4.88 -5.28
N GLN A 149 -10.70 4.50 -4.28
CA GLN A 149 -10.38 4.61 -2.86
C GLN A 149 -10.64 3.26 -2.21
N VAL A 150 -9.67 2.76 -1.45
CA VAL A 150 -9.77 1.49 -0.73
C VAL A 150 -9.27 1.67 0.70
N THR A 151 -9.99 1.11 1.64
CA THR A 151 -9.59 1.06 3.06
C THR A 151 -9.21 -0.37 3.44
N VAL A 152 -8.06 -0.54 4.08
CA VAL A 152 -7.66 -1.79 4.73
C VAL A 152 -7.72 -1.61 6.23
N LEU A 153 -8.61 -2.35 6.88
CA LEU A 153 -8.69 -2.44 8.34
C LEU A 153 -7.80 -3.60 8.80
N ILE A 154 -6.78 -3.31 9.58
CA ILE A 154 -5.86 -4.29 10.16
C ILE A 154 -6.24 -4.50 11.62
N ASP A 155 -6.66 -5.71 11.95
CA ASP A 155 -6.96 -6.14 13.31
C ASP A 155 -5.70 -6.82 13.89
N LEU A 156 -5.03 -6.15 14.81
CA LEU A 156 -3.82 -6.61 15.49
C LEU A 156 -4.19 -7.38 16.76
N GLN A 157 -4.84 -8.55 16.60
CA GLN A 157 -5.17 -9.39 17.75
C GLN A 157 -3.90 -10.08 18.27
N PRO A 158 -3.49 -9.85 19.52
CA PRO A 158 -2.62 -10.80 20.18
C PRO A 158 -3.42 -12.08 20.40
N ASP A 159 -2.98 -13.19 19.82
CA ASP A 159 -3.76 -14.44 19.68
C ASP A 159 -4.10 -15.14 20.99
N ASP A 160 -3.37 -14.83 22.05
CA ASP A 160 -3.47 -15.46 23.36
C ASP A 160 -2.84 -14.50 24.37
N PRO A 161 -3.47 -14.31 25.55
CA PRO A 161 -2.77 -13.73 26.71
C PRO A 161 -1.42 -14.42 26.98
N ASN A 162 -1.25 -15.68 26.54
CA ASN A 162 0.02 -16.39 26.56
C ASN A 162 0.92 -16.10 25.36
N SER A 163 0.49 -15.42 24.29
CA SER A 163 1.37 -14.96 23.22
C SER A 163 2.20 -13.75 23.63
N ILE A 164 1.71 -12.99 24.60
CA ILE A 164 2.49 -12.09 25.46
C ILE A 164 2.92 -12.92 26.68
N ALA A 165 3.39 -14.15 26.44
CA ALA A 165 3.72 -15.05 27.53
C ALA A 165 4.95 -14.54 28.25
N VAL A 166 4.75 -14.23 29.50
CA VAL A 166 5.73 -13.92 30.55
C VAL A 166 6.74 -15.08 30.80
N SER A 167 6.77 -16.09 29.96
CA SER A 167 7.72 -17.18 30.05
C SER A 167 8.90 -16.98 29.10
N HIS A 168 9.94 -16.29 29.57
CA HIS A 168 11.32 -16.32 29.06
C HIS A 168 11.61 -15.73 27.68
N SER A 169 10.64 -15.36 26.84
CA SER A 169 10.82 -14.56 25.64
C SER A 169 9.56 -13.73 25.39
N LEU A 170 9.64 -12.44 25.74
CA LEU A 170 8.58 -11.45 25.52
C LEU A 170 8.44 -11.17 24.02
N ASN A 171 7.73 -12.03 23.31
CA ASN A 171 7.53 -11.89 21.87
C ASN A 171 6.10 -11.38 21.58
N LEU A 172 5.99 -10.27 20.87
CA LEU A 172 4.73 -9.82 20.29
C LEU A 172 4.54 -10.51 18.92
N ARG A 173 3.58 -11.44 18.84
CA ARG A 173 3.19 -12.13 17.62
C ARG A 173 1.70 -11.91 17.38
N PRO A 174 1.30 -10.78 16.82
CA PRO A 174 -0.12 -10.53 16.59
C PRO A 174 -0.65 -11.49 15.53
N VAL A 175 -1.83 -12.08 15.77
CA VAL A 175 -2.64 -12.67 14.69
C VAL A 175 -3.33 -11.53 13.99
N ILE A 176 -3.12 -11.46 12.68
CA ILE A 176 -3.50 -10.32 11.90
C ILE A 176 -4.61 -10.73 10.94
N LYS A 177 -5.73 -10.00 10.99
CA LYS A 177 -6.78 -10.07 10.00
C LYS A 177 -6.85 -8.74 9.25
N ALA A 178 -6.87 -8.81 7.93
CA ALA A 178 -7.11 -7.64 7.09
C ALA A 178 -8.48 -7.76 6.43
N VAL A 179 -9.28 -6.70 6.50
CA VAL A 179 -10.54 -6.55 5.79
C VAL A 179 -10.39 -5.40 4.82
N VAL A 180 -10.65 -5.67 3.53
CA VAL A 180 -10.61 -4.70 2.45
C VAL A 180 -12.03 -4.22 2.17
N SER A 181 -12.25 -2.92 2.13
CA SER A 181 -13.54 -2.28 1.84
C SER A 181 -13.41 -1.05 0.95
#